data_f42c165e8e1f412787dbc5765d51dc7d
#
_entry.id   f42c165e8e1f412787dbc5765d51dc7d
#
_cell.length_a   1.000
_cell.length_b   1.000
_cell.length_c   1.000
_cell.angle_alpha   90.00
_cell.angle_beta   90.00
_cell.angle_gamma   90.00
#
_symmetry.space_group_name_H-M   'P 1'
#
loop_
_entity.id
_entity.type
_entity.pdbx_description
1 polymer ?
#
loop_
_entity_poly.entity_id
_entity_poly.type
_entity_poly.pdbx_seq_one_letter_code
_entity_poly.pdbx_strand_id
1 'polypeptide(L)'
;MTSFLDQPVGQFLDQVAARSPAPGGGGATAMTAALAAGLVAMAARFSAAQLPDAEDLAARADQLRCRAAELVAEDAQAYGRVLDAFALPRDAEGVRDRLVREALERAAAVPHEMTEIAAQVAAMAARVAGAGNPNLRGDSVSAAILAAASARSAACLVDINVALGGLGGDLPARAAQAVAAADAAAQQATAT
;
A
#
# COMPACT_ATOMS: atom_id res chain seq x y z
N MET A 1 -3.34 -3.75 21.75
CA MET A 1 -2.64 -4.63 20.79
C MET A 1 -1.28 -4.02 20.51
N THR A 2 -0.21 -4.82 20.56
CA THR A 2 1.13 -4.36 20.17
C THR A 2 1.10 -4.04 18.67
N SER A 3 1.69 -2.93 18.25
CA SER A 3 1.76 -2.56 16.83
C SER A 3 2.52 -3.61 16.03
N PHE A 4 2.10 -3.89 14.80
CA PHE A 4 2.88 -4.74 13.89
C PHE A 4 4.28 -4.20 13.61
N LEU A 5 4.49 -2.90 13.84
CA LEU A 5 5.79 -2.23 13.65
C LEU A 5 6.75 -2.40 14.82
N ASP A 6 6.24 -2.76 16.03
CA ASP A 6 7.03 -2.88 17.24
C ASP A 6 7.51 -4.32 17.49
N GLN A 7 7.33 -5.21 16.53
CA GLN A 7 7.69 -6.62 16.61
C GLN A 7 8.84 -6.97 15.65
N PRO A 8 9.60 -8.04 15.91
CA PRO A 8 10.59 -8.56 14.96
C PRO A 8 9.94 -8.92 13.61
N VAL A 9 10.64 -8.66 12.50
CA VAL A 9 10.17 -8.99 11.15
C VAL A 9 9.79 -10.47 11.03
N GLY A 10 10.56 -11.38 11.65
CA GLY A 10 10.25 -12.81 11.67
C GLY A 10 8.86 -13.09 12.25
N GLN A 11 8.49 -12.41 13.34
CA GLN A 11 7.17 -12.56 13.95
C GLN A 11 6.05 -12.06 13.03
N PHE A 12 6.27 -10.97 12.28
CA PHE A 12 5.30 -10.51 11.29
C PHE A 12 5.11 -11.55 10.17
N LEU A 13 6.20 -12.15 9.67
CA LEU A 13 6.15 -13.19 8.64
C LEU A 13 5.39 -14.44 9.13
N ASP A 14 5.65 -14.87 10.38
CA ASP A 14 4.93 -15.98 11.01
C ASP A 14 3.44 -15.70 11.14
N GLN A 15 3.06 -14.47 11.49
CA GLN A 15 1.67 -14.04 11.60
C GLN A 15 0.96 -14.02 10.23
N VAL A 16 1.62 -13.56 9.16
CA VAL A 16 1.09 -13.58 7.79
C VAL A 16 0.84 -15.03 7.33
N ALA A 17 1.69 -15.98 7.74
CA ALA A 17 1.57 -17.38 7.40
C ALA A 17 0.57 -18.15 8.29
N ALA A 18 0.14 -17.55 9.41
CA ALA A 18 -0.72 -18.22 10.39
C ALA A 18 -2.16 -18.36 9.89
N ARG A 19 -2.89 -19.28 10.49
CA ARG A 19 -4.35 -19.39 10.32
C ARG A 19 -5.07 -18.32 11.16
N SER A 20 -4.83 -17.05 10.80
CA SER A 20 -5.38 -15.86 11.46
C SER A 20 -6.02 -14.94 10.44
N PRO A 21 -7.11 -14.23 10.77
CA PRO A 21 -7.73 -13.29 9.85
C PRO A 21 -6.84 -12.09 9.49
N ALA A 22 -5.88 -11.73 10.33
CA ALA A 22 -4.93 -10.62 10.10
C ALA A 22 -3.59 -10.88 10.82
N PRO A 23 -2.45 -10.36 10.30
CA PRO A 23 -2.32 -9.62 9.06
C PRO A 23 -2.50 -10.51 7.82
N GLY A 24 -3.15 -9.99 6.77
CA GLY A 24 -3.40 -10.68 5.51
C GLY A 24 -2.76 -9.97 4.33
N GLY A 25 -3.40 -10.12 3.16
CA GLY A 25 -2.93 -9.52 1.90
C GLY A 25 -2.78 -8.00 1.95
N GLY A 26 -3.69 -7.29 2.63
CA GLY A 26 -3.60 -5.84 2.79
C GLY A 26 -2.41 -5.42 3.65
N GLY A 27 -2.21 -6.06 4.79
CA GLY A 27 -1.04 -5.82 5.64
C GLY A 27 0.29 -6.09 4.91
N ALA A 28 0.39 -7.21 4.16
CA ALA A 28 1.56 -7.52 3.35
C ALA A 28 1.79 -6.49 2.24
N THR A 29 0.72 -6.02 1.58
CA THR A 29 0.74 -4.98 0.55
C THR A 29 1.25 -3.66 1.10
N ALA A 30 0.72 -3.21 2.24
CA ALA A 30 1.15 -1.97 2.90
C ALA A 30 2.62 -2.03 3.33
N MET A 31 3.06 -3.17 3.90
CA MET A 31 4.46 -3.37 4.26
C MET A 31 5.37 -3.32 3.03
N THR A 32 4.95 -3.90 1.91
CA THR A 32 5.70 -3.86 0.65
C THR A 32 5.85 -2.42 0.13
N ALA A 33 4.78 -1.60 0.18
CA ALA A 33 4.85 -0.19 -0.17
C ALA A 33 5.82 0.58 0.75
N ALA A 34 5.79 0.29 2.06
CA ALA A 34 6.69 0.91 3.02
C ALA A 34 8.16 0.56 2.76
N LEU A 35 8.46 -0.71 2.43
CA LEU A 35 9.81 -1.14 2.04
C LEU A 35 10.28 -0.45 0.77
N ALA A 36 9.41 -0.36 -0.25
CA ALA A 36 9.71 0.35 -1.49
C ALA A 36 10.02 1.83 -1.24
N ALA A 37 9.23 2.51 -0.42
CA ALA A 37 9.46 3.90 -0.04
C ALA A 37 10.78 4.07 0.74
N GLY A 38 11.14 3.11 1.60
CA GLY A 38 12.41 3.09 2.30
C GLY A 38 13.62 3.02 1.36
N LEU A 39 13.54 2.17 0.31
CA LEU A 39 14.58 2.08 -0.72
C LEU A 39 14.70 3.39 -1.50
N VAL A 40 13.58 4.06 -1.84
CA VAL A 40 13.61 5.38 -2.48
C VAL A 40 14.29 6.41 -1.60
N ALA A 41 13.93 6.47 -0.30
CA ALA A 41 14.52 7.42 0.64
C ALA A 41 16.05 7.22 0.77
N MET A 42 16.47 5.97 0.87
CA MET A 42 17.90 5.61 0.89
C MET A 42 18.60 6.04 -0.39
N ALA A 43 18.09 5.63 -1.56
CA ALA A 43 18.72 5.93 -2.84
C ALA A 43 18.76 7.44 -3.14
N ALA A 44 17.73 8.20 -2.75
CA ALA A 44 17.72 9.65 -2.86
C ALA A 44 18.83 10.28 -2.01
N ARG A 45 19.01 9.88 -0.76
CA ARG A 45 20.09 10.37 0.11
C ARG A 45 21.47 10.16 -0.48
N PHE A 46 21.70 9.00 -1.11
CA PHE A 46 22.96 8.74 -1.82
C PHE A 46 23.08 9.41 -3.18
N SER A 47 22.06 10.12 -3.62
CA SER A 47 22.03 10.83 -4.91
C SER A 47 22.14 12.35 -4.78
N ALA A 48 22.55 12.89 -3.62
CA ALA A 48 22.64 14.34 -3.39
C ALA A 48 23.58 15.07 -4.36
N ALA A 49 24.58 14.40 -4.91
CA ALA A 49 25.48 14.96 -5.93
C ALA A 49 24.83 15.02 -7.32
N GLN A 50 23.84 14.20 -7.61
CA GLN A 50 23.19 14.07 -8.92
C GLN A 50 21.82 14.78 -8.95
N LEU A 51 21.10 14.80 -7.83
CA LEU A 51 19.75 15.35 -7.71
C LEU A 51 19.74 16.54 -6.76
N PRO A 52 19.51 17.78 -7.26
CA PRO A 52 19.48 18.99 -6.41
C PRO A 52 18.43 18.95 -5.29
N ASP A 53 17.35 18.19 -5.49
CA ASP A 53 16.23 18.02 -4.54
C ASP A 53 16.23 16.63 -3.87
N ALA A 54 17.38 15.98 -3.78
CA ALA A 54 17.53 14.65 -3.17
C ALA A 54 17.01 14.60 -1.73
N GLU A 55 17.21 15.66 -0.95
CA GLU A 55 16.76 15.74 0.43
C GLU A 55 15.22 15.81 0.53
N ASP A 56 14.59 16.62 -0.32
CA ASP A 56 13.12 16.72 -0.40
C ASP A 56 12.49 15.39 -0.85
N LEU A 57 13.11 14.73 -1.83
CA LEU A 57 12.70 13.40 -2.27
C LEU A 57 12.79 12.37 -1.13
N ALA A 58 13.91 12.36 -0.41
CA ALA A 58 14.09 11.46 0.72
C ALA A 58 13.06 11.73 1.84
N ALA A 59 12.84 13.00 2.17
CA ALA A 59 11.85 13.39 3.17
C ALA A 59 10.42 12.98 2.77
N ARG A 60 10.06 13.17 1.49
CA ARG A 60 8.76 12.74 0.98
C ARG A 60 8.61 11.23 0.99
N ALA A 61 9.65 10.49 0.61
CA ALA A 61 9.64 9.03 0.66
C ALA A 61 9.50 8.51 2.09
N ASP A 62 10.14 9.15 3.08
CA ASP A 62 9.96 8.81 4.49
C ASP A 62 8.53 9.04 4.98
N GLN A 63 7.88 10.13 4.59
CA GLN A 63 6.47 10.37 4.91
C GLN A 63 5.58 9.26 4.36
N LEU A 64 5.77 8.88 3.10
CA LEU A 64 5.02 7.80 2.45
C LEU A 64 5.30 6.45 3.11
N ARG A 65 6.56 6.18 3.48
CA ARG A 65 6.96 4.98 4.23
C ARG A 65 6.25 4.87 5.57
N CYS A 66 6.25 5.96 6.35
CA CYS A 66 5.56 5.98 7.65
C CYS A 66 4.06 5.76 7.46
N ARG A 67 3.44 6.47 6.52
CA ARG A 67 2.00 6.31 6.26
C ARG A 67 1.62 4.91 5.78
N ALA A 68 2.38 4.33 4.85
CA ALA A 68 2.17 2.95 4.40
C ALA A 68 2.29 1.94 5.56
N ALA A 69 3.26 2.14 6.45
CA ALA A 69 3.44 1.29 7.62
C ALA A 69 2.25 1.34 8.60
N GLU A 70 1.65 2.53 8.82
CA GLU A 70 0.42 2.69 9.62
C GLU A 70 -0.76 1.93 9.02
N LEU A 71 -0.86 1.89 7.69
CA LEU A 71 -1.94 1.20 6.98
C LEU A 71 -1.97 -0.32 7.23
N VAL A 72 -0.86 -0.93 7.68
CA VAL A 72 -0.83 -2.35 8.10
C VAL A 72 -1.83 -2.61 9.23
N ALA A 73 -1.84 -1.74 10.24
CA ALA A 73 -2.75 -1.88 11.37
C ALA A 73 -4.17 -1.45 11.01
N GLU A 74 -4.32 -0.41 10.18
CA GLU A 74 -5.63 0.06 9.74
C GLU A 74 -6.35 -0.98 8.88
N ASP A 75 -5.65 -1.69 8.00
CA ASP A 75 -6.19 -2.80 7.21
C ASP A 75 -6.71 -3.93 8.12
N ALA A 76 -5.91 -4.35 9.08
CA ALA A 76 -6.31 -5.39 10.03
C ALA A 76 -7.55 -4.99 10.84
N GLN A 77 -7.63 -3.72 11.27
CA GLN A 77 -8.79 -3.19 11.99
C GLN A 77 -10.03 -3.09 11.10
N ALA A 78 -9.87 -2.61 9.86
CA ALA A 78 -10.97 -2.50 8.90
C ALA A 78 -11.56 -3.88 8.60
N TYR A 79 -10.70 -4.87 8.34
CA TYR A 79 -11.13 -6.25 8.12
C TYR A 79 -11.80 -6.87 9.35
N GLY A 80 -11.28 -6.61 10.55
CA GLY A 80 -11.92 -7.05 11.80
C GLY A 80 -13.36 -6.54 11.90
N ARG A 81 -13.61 -5.26 11.60
CA ARG A 81 -14.98 -4.69 11.60
C ARG A 81 -15.90 -5.35 10.57
N VAL A 82 -15.38 -5.75 9.41
CA VAL A 82 -16.15 -6.50 8.41
C VAL A 82 -16.58 -7.85 8.97
N LEU A 83 -15.66 -8.58 9.63
CA LEU A 83 -15.97 -9.87 10.25
C LEU A 83 -17.01 -9.71 11.38
N ASP A 84 -16.86 -8.70 12.24
CA ASP A 84 -17.80 -8.42 13.31
C ASP A 84 -19.20 -8.11 12.76
N ALA A 85 -19.30 -7.29 11.72
CA ALA A 85 -20.58 -6.97 11.08
C ALA A 85 -21.24 -8.20 10.43
N PHE A 86 -20.46 -9.07 9.79
CA PHE A 86 -20.97 -10.33 9.23
C PHE A 86 -21.44 -11.33 10.30
N ALA A 87 -20.86 -11.29 11.50
CA ALA A 87 -21.24 -12.16 12.62
C ALA A 87 -22.59 -11.77 13.26
N LEU A 88 -23.10 -10.57 13.01
CA LEU A 88 -24.38 -10.12 13.53
C LEU A 88 -25.54 -10.95 12.96
N PRO A 89 -26.59 -11.23 13.77
CA PRO A 89 -27.80 -11.87 13.27
C PRO A 89 -28.46 -11.05 12.16
N ARG A 90 -29.09 -11.72 11.21
CA ARG A 90 -29.94 -11.05 10.22
C ARG A 90 -31.18 -10.52 10.94
N ASP A 91 -31.46 -9.23 10.79
CA ASP A 91 -32.63 -8.57 11.35
C ASP A 91 -33.58 -8.12 10.23
N ALA A 92 -34.84 -7.89 10.62
CA ALA A 92 -35.88 -7.42 9.69
C ALA A 92 -35.75 -5.92 9.34
N GLU A 93 -34.94 -5.18 10.08
CA GLU A 93 -34.79 -3.72 9.94
C GLU A 93 -33.60 -3.32 9.07
N GLY A 94 -32.79 -4.27 8.60
CA GLY A 94 -31.63 -4.04 7.75
C GLY A 94 -30.45 -3.36 8.45
N VAL A 95 -30.41 -3.37 9.78
CA VAL A 95 -29.33 -2.78 10.57
C VAL A 95 -27.99 -3.47 10.25
N ARG A 96 -28.00 -4.81 10.21
CA ARG A 96 -26.84 -5.60 9.85
C ARG A 96 -26.29 -5.22 8.46
N ASP A 97 -27.16 -5.12 7.46
CA ASP A 97 -26.74 -4.83 6.08
C ASP A 97 -26.15 -3.43 5.95
N ARG A 98 -26.66 -2.46 6.73
CA ARG A 98 -26.06 -1.13 6.83
C ARG A 98 -24.67 -1.19 7.45
N LEU A 99 -24.50 -1.89 8.58
CA LEU A 99 -23.21 -2.02 9.26
C LEU A 99 -22.16 -2.75 8.41
N VAL A 100 -22.59 -3.78 7.68
CA VAL A 100 -21.72 -4.48 6.70
C VAL A 100 -21.28 -3.51 5.61
N ARG A 101 -22.18 -2.71 5.05
CA ARG A 101 -21.86 -1.71 4.04
C ARG A 101 -20.84 -0.69 4.56
N GLU A 102 -21.09 -0.09 5.74
CA GLU A 102 -20.20 0.89 6.36
C GLU A 102 -18.81 0.29 6.64
N ALA A 103 -18.73 -0.96 7.11
CA ALA A 103 -17.48 -1.64 7.33
C ALA A 103 -16.72 -1.89 6.02
N LEU A 104 -17.42 -2.27 4.95
CA LEU A 104 -16.83 -2.50 3.63
C LEU A 104 -16.41 -1.21 2.93
N GLU A 105 -17.10 -0.09 3.14
CA GLU A 105 -16.65 1.23 2.69
C GLU A 105 -15.28 1.57 3.28
N ARG A 106 -15.08 1.37 4.59
CA ARG A 106 -13.76 1.57 5.22
C ARG A 106 -12.74 0.55 4.72
N ALA A 107 -13.12 -0.71 4.57
CA ALA A 107 -12.25 -1.76 4.05
C ALA A 107 -11.84 -1.55 2.58
N ALA A 108 -12.60 -0.79 1.80
CA ALA A 108 -12.23 -0.37 0.45
C ALA A 108 -11.33 0.89 0.46
N ALA A 109 -11.58 1.82 1.39
CA ALA A 109 -10.83 3.08 1.47
C ALA A 109 -9.35 2.87 1.86
N VAL A 110 -9.06 1.93 2.76
CA VAL A 110 -7.68 1.64 3.20
C VAL A 110 -6.79 1.16 2.04
N PRO A 111 -7.12 0.10 1.29
CA PRO A 111 -6.31 -0.30 0.14
C PRO A 111 -6.32 0.73 -0.99
N HIS A 112 -7.37 1.55 -1.15
CA HIS A 112 -7.33 2.67 -2.10
C HIS A 112 -6.20 3.65 -1.76
N GLU A 113 -6.05 4.06 -0.50
CA GLU A 113 -4.92 4.91 -0.08
C GLU A 113 -3.57 4.21 -0.32
N MET A 114 -3.49 2.89 -0.14
CA MET A 114 -2.28 2.13 -0.49
C MET A 114 -1.94 2.24 -1.98
N THR A 115 -2.93 2.25 -2.89
CA THR A 115 -2.66 2.42 -4.34
C THR A 115 -2.07 3.79 -4.63
N GLU A 116 -2.59 4.85 -4.01
CA GLU A 116 -2.12 6.22 -4.20
C GLU A 116 -0.69 6.42 -3.68
N ILE A 117 -0.38 5.86 -2.50
CA ILE A 117 0.98 5.87 -1.94
C ILE A 117 1.94 5.11 -2.87
N ALA A 118 1.57 3.91 -3.28
CA ALA A 118 2.42 3.07 -4.11
C ALA A 118 2.72 3.72 -5.47
N ALA A 119 1.75 4.38 -6.09
CA ALA A 119 1.96 5.13 -7.34
C ALA A 119 2.95 6.30 -7.16
N GLN A 120 2.84 7.05 -6.06
CA GLN A 120 3.81 8.11 -5.75
C GLN A 120 5.22 7.55 -5.53
N VAL A 121 5.33 6.44 -4.79
CA VAL A 121 6.63 5.78 -4.55
C VAL A 121 7.24 5.27 -5.86
N ALA A 122 6.45 4.65 -6.74
CA ALA A 122 6.93 4.19 -8.04
C ALA A 122 7.47 5.33 -8.91
N ALA A 123 6.77 6.46 -8.97
CA ALA A 123 7.19 7.65 -9.71
C ALA A 123 8.52 8.22 -9.17
N MET A 124 8.65 8.32 -7.85
CA MET A 124 9.89 8.76 -7.21
C MET A 124 11.04 7.78 -7.47
N ALA A 125 10.78 6.47 -7.39
CA ALA A 125 11.74 5.43 -7.68
C ALA A 125 12.26 5.50 -9.12
N ALA A 126 11.37 5.70 -10.10
CA ALA A 126 11.75 5.86 -11.51
C ALA A 126 12.63 7.08 -11.73
N ARG A 127 12.33 8.20 -11.07
CA ARG A 127 13.15 9.39 -11.13
C ARG A 127 14.56 9.18 -10.59
N VAL A 128 14.67 8.52 -9.41
CA VAL A 128 15.98 8.22 -8.82
C VAL A 128 16.74 7.20 -9.64
N ALA A 129 16.06 6.21 -10.23
CA ALA A 129 16.69 5.23 -11.13
C ALA A 129 17.31 5.87 -12.39
N GLY A 130 16.64 6.91 -12.94
CA GLY A 130 17.07 7.56 -14.17
C GLY A 130 18.09 8.68 -13.98
N ALA A 131 18.09 9.38 -12.86
CA ALA A 131 18.88 10.58 -12.66
C ALA A 131 19.70 10.60 -11.36
N GLY A 132 19.57 9.59 -10.52
CA GLY A 132 20.29 9.48 -9.25
C GLY A 132 21.67 8.87 -9.37
N ASN A 133 22.19 8.42 -8.24
CA ASN A 133 23.47 7.75 -8.17
C ASN A 133 23.40 6.39 -8.91
N PRO A 134 24.21 6.17 -9.97
CA PRO A 134 24.16 4.93 -10.76
C PRO A 134 24.46 3.67 -9.94
N ASN A 135 25.19 3.78 -8.83
CA ASN A 135 25.45 2.65 -7.93
C ASN A 135 24.21 2.17 -7.17
N LEU A 136 23.20 3.04 -7.03
CA LEU A 136 21.92 2.75 -6.36
C LEU A 136 20.78 2.47 -7.36
N ARG A 137 21.11 2.37 -8.67
CA ARG A 137 20.09 2.11 -9.69
C ARG A 137 19.32 0.81 -9.43
N GLY A 138 20.01 -0.26 -9.03
CA GLY A 138 19.38 -1.54 -8.70
C GLY A 138 18.34 -1.43 -7.59
N ASP A 139 18.64 -0.68 -6.52
CA ASP A 139 17.72 -0.44 -5.40
C ASP A 139 16.52 0.39 -5.85
N SER A 140 16.76 1.42 -6.68
CA SER A 140 15.70 2.28 -7.21
C SER A 140 14.76 1.51 -8.15
N VAL A 141 15.30 0.65 -9.03
CA VAL A 141 14.50 -0.23 -9.88
C VAL A 141 13.69 -1.22 -9.04
N SER A 142 14.31 -1.83 -8.03
CA SER A 142 13.60 -2.72 -7.10
C SER A 142 12.45 -1.99 -6.40
N ALA A 143 12.67 -0.76 -5.94
CA ALA A 143 11.64 0.06 -5.33
C ALA A 143 10.46 0.31 -6.29
N ALA A 144 10.72 0.64 -7.55
CA ALA A 144 9.69 0.87 -8.56
C ALA A 144 8.83 -0.39 -8.81
N ILE A 145 9.48 -1.55 -8.94
CA ILE A 145 8.81 -2.84 -9.16
C ILE A 145 7.95 -3.22 -7.94
N LEU A 146 8.49 -3.11 -6.73
CA LEU A 146 7.76 -3.43 -5.50
C LEU A 146 6.57 -2.49 -5.30
N ALA A 147 6.74 -1.20 -5.57
CA ALA A 147 5.66 -0.23 -5.49
C ALA A 147 4.55 -0.53 -6.51
N ALA A 148 4.88 -0.84 -7.77
CA ALA A 148 3.90 -1.22 -8.78
C ALA A 148 3.16 -2.51 -8.42
N ALA A 149 3.86 -3.52 -7.87
CA ALA A 149 3.24 -4.75 -7.38
C ALA A 149 2.28 -4.46 -6.21
N SER A 150 2.68 -3.58 -5.29
CA SER A 150 1.83 -3.14 -4.17
C SER A 150 0.57 -2.41 -4.67
N ALA A 151 0.70 -1.49 -5.65
CA ALA A 151 -0.44 -0.80 -6.25
C ALA A 151 -1.46 -1.78 -6.85
N ARG A 152 -1.00 -2.77 -7.63
CA ARG A 152 -1.86 -3.81 -8.22
C ARG A 152 -2.55 -4.65 -7.17
N SER A 153 -1.82 -5.09 -6.14
CA SER A 153 -2.40 -5.87 -5.04
C SER A 153 -3.47 -5.07 -4.30
N ALA A 154 -3.19 -3.81 -3.96
CA ALA A 154 -4.13 -2.94 -3.28
C ALA A 154 -5.40 -2.68 -4.12
N ALA A 155 -5.26 -2.44 -5.42
CA ALA A 155 -6.40 -2.24 -6.31
C ALA A 155 -7.33 -3.46 -6.36
N CYS A 156 -6.77 -4.69 -6.39
CA CYS A 156 -7.58 -5.91 -6.28
C CYS A 156 -8.39 -5.96 -4.97
N LEU A 157 -7.81 -5.50 -3.86
CA LEU A 157 -8.53 -5.44 -2.58
C LEU A 157 -9.64 -4.38 -2.58
N VAL A 158 -9.43 -3.24 -3.27
CA VAL A 158 -10.50 -2.25 -3.50
C VAL A 158 -11.65 -2.90 -4.24
N ASP A 159 -11.38 -3.56 -5.37
CA ASP A 159 -12.42 -4.20 -6.20
C ASP A 159 -13.21 -5.25 -5.43
N ILE A 160 -12.52 -6.10 -4.65
CA ILE A 160 -13.15 -7.13 -3.81
C ILE A 160 -14.10 -6.50 -2.80
N ASN A 161 -13.66 -5.48 -2.06
CA ASN A 161 -14.47 -4.85 -1.02
C ASN A 161 -15.66 -4.06 -1.61
N VAL A 162 -15.44 -3.36 -2.72
CA VAL A 162 -16.50 -2.64 -3.45
C VAL A 162 -17.55 -3.62 -3.96
N ALA A 163 -17.15 -4.72 -4.59
CA ALA A 163 -18.07 -5.74 -5.10
C ALA A 163 -18.84 -6.41 -3.97
N LEU A 164 -18.16 -6.79 -2.87
CA LEU A 164 -18.78 -7.45 -1.72
C LEU A 164 -19.81 -6.56 -1.02
N GLY A 165 -19.55 -5.25 -0.94
CA GLY A 165 -20.45 -4.27 -0.34
C GLY A 165 -21.53 -3.74 -1.28
N GLY A 166 -21.49 -4.05 -2.57
CA GLY A 166 -22.32 -3.42 -3.58
C GLY A 166 -22.16 -1.88 -3.55
N LEU A 167 -20.91 -1.42 -3.32
CA LEU A 167 -20.62 0.01 -3.14
C LEU A 167 -20.62 0.71 -4.49
N GLY A 168 -21.22 1.91 -4.54
CA GLY A 168 -21.09 2.81 -5.66
C GLY A 168 -19.83 3.67 -5.57
N GLY A 169 -19.59 4.51 -6.59
CA GLY A 169 -18.50 5.48 -6.57
C GLY A 169 -17.36 5.16 -7.53
N ASP A 170 -16.28 5.92 -7.42
CA ASP A 170 -15.17 5.94 -8.37
C ASP A 170 -13.88 5.27 -7.85
N LEU A 171 -13.90 4.69 -6.64
CA LEU A 171 -12.72 4.06 -6.03
C LEU A 171 -12.02 3.05 -6.96
N PRO A 172 -12.74 2.12 -7.63
CA PRO A 172 -12.10 1.20 -8.56
C PRO A 172 -11.41 1.91 -9.73
N ALA A 173 -12.05 2.92 -10.30
CA ALA A 173 -11.49 3.67 -11.42
C ALA A 173 -10.23 4.46 -11.00
N ARG A 174 -10.26 5.10 -9.83
CA ARG A 174 -9.10 5.81 -9.26
C ARG A 174 -7.96 4.84 -8.92
N ALA A 175 -8.27 3.68 -8.34
CA ALA A 175 -7.28 2.64 -8.06
C ALA A 175 -6.64 2.14 -9.37
N ALA A 176 -7.42 1.91 -10.43
CA ALA A 176 -6.90 1.52 -11.74
C ALA A 176 -5.99 2.59 -12.36
N GLN A 177 -6.32 3.89 -12.20
CA GLN A 177 -5.44 4.99 -12.65
C GLN A 177 -4.11 5.00 -11.89
N ALA A 178 -4.14 4.80 -10.57
CA ALA A 178 -2.93 4.71 -9.76
C ALA A 178 -2.06 3.52 -10.16
N VAL A 179 -2.67 2.36 -10.45
CA VAL A 179 -1.94 1.18 -10.97
C VAL A 179 -1.29 1.49 -12.31
N ALA A 180 -2.01 2.11 -13.25
CA ALA A 180 -1.45 2.45 -14.56
C ALA A 180 -0.25 3.40 -14.43
N ALA A 181 -0.32 4.38 -13.52
CA ALA A 181 0.78 5.29 -13.24
C ALA A 181 1.99 4.57 -12.62
N ALA A 182 1.76 3.66 -11.67
CA ALA A 182 2.81 2.87 -11.04
C ALA A 182 3.50 1.92 -12.02
N ASP A 183 2.73 1.26 -12.89
CA ASP A 183 3.25 0.37 -13.92
C ASP A 183 4.11 1.11 -14.95
N ALA A 184 3.65 2.28 -15.42
CA ALA A 184 4.42 3.13 -16.31
C ALA A 184 5.75 3.58 -15.68
N ALA A 185 5.74 3.96 -14.40
CA ALA A 185 6.93 4.33 -13.64
C ALA A 185 7.90 3.14 -13.51
N ALA A 186 7.40 1.95 -13.20
CA ALA A 186 8.24 0.75 -13.10
C ALA A 186 8.87 0.37 -14.46
N GLN A 187 8.11 0.49 -15.56
CA GLN A 187 8.64 0.31 -16.91
C GLN A 187 9.73 1.33 -17.24
N GLN A 188 9.51 2.61 -16.93
CA GLN A 188 10.51 3.66 -17.10
C GLN A 188 11.78 3.36 -16.31
N ALA A 189 11.67 2.97 -15.04
CA ALA A 189 12.83 2.64 -14.20
C ALA A 189 13.65 1.47 -14.73
N THR A 190 13.01 0.50 -15.39
CA THR A 190 13.69 -0.68 -15.95
C THR A 190 14.32 -0.43 -17.31
N ALA A 191 13.79 0.52 -18.09
CA ALA A 191 14.27 0.82 -19.45
C ALA A 191 15.52 1.72 -19.48
N THR A 192 15.80 2.45 -18.40
CA THR A 192 16.98 3.33 -18.24
C THR A 192 18.19 2.55 -17.80
#